data_4af8aab80cf91d6d76bedd8f4058bbf2
#
_entry.id   4af8aab80cf91d6d76bedd8f4058bbf2
#
_cell.length_a   1.000
_cell.length_b   1.000
_cell.length_c   1.000
_cell.angle_alpha   90.00
_cell.angle_beta   90.00
_cell.angle_gamma   90.00
#
_symmetry.space_group_name_H-M   'P 1'
#
loop_
_entity.id
_entity.type
_entity.pdbx_description
1 polymer ?
#
loop_
_entity_poly.entity_id
_entity_poly.type
_entity_poly.pdbx_seq_one_letter_code
_entity_poly.pdbx_strand_id
1 'polypeptide(L)'
;MKTTEKPEGIAERIYRQLKQEIFDFQLLPGDRFSENDIAVRMEASRTPVRQALYALEQEGYVEVQPRSGWQIKAVDFDYLESLYDLRIVLELEAVKRLCALPQEVRPLPLQLLKQ
;
A
#
# COMPACT_ATOMS: atom_id res chain seq x y z
N MET A 1 26.78 20.60 -6.99
CA MET A 1 27.19 19.21 -6.72
C MET A 1 26.15 18.27 -7.28
N LYS A 2 26.53 17.48 -8.25
CA LYS A 2 25.60 16.52 -8.82
C LYS A 2 25.46 15.35 -7.87
N THR A 3 24.27 15.14 -7.37
CA THR A 3 23.93 13.91 -6.65
C THR A 3 24.15 12.74 -7.60
N THR A 4 25.04 11.85 -7.21
CA THR A 4 25.30 10.62 -7.95
C THR A 4 24.15 9.63 -7.67
N GLU A 5 22.93 9.98 -8.05
CA GLU A 5 21.87 9.01 -8.06
C GLU A 5 22.08 8.12 -9.27
N LYS A 6 22.20 6.83 -9.01
CA LYS A 6 22.22 5.83 -10.08
C LYS A 6 20.92 5.94 -10.85
N PRO A 7 20.97 5.89 -12.20
CA PRO A 7 19.72 5.85 -12.95
C PRO A 7 18.89 4.68 -12.48
N GLU A 8 17.61 4.92 -12.31
CA GLU A 8 16.66 3.92 -11.87
C GLU A 8 16.66 2.74 -12.83
N GLY A 9 16.79 1.53 -12.30
CA GLY A 9 16.71 0.32 -13.10
C GLY A 9 15.31 0.11 -13.67
N ILE A 10 15.23 -0.67 -14.74
CA ILE A 10 13.95 -0.96 -15.39
C ILE A 10 12.99 -1.65 -14.40
N ALA A 11 13.48 -2.62 -13.63
CA ALA A 11 12.67 -3.31 -12.63
C ALA A 11 12.13 -2.34 -11.56
N GLU A 12 12.95 -1.41 -11.10
CA GLU A 12 12.53 -0.40 -10.10
C GLU A 12 11.46 0.53 -10.67
N ARG A 13 11.61 0.93 -11.92
CA ARG A 13 10.62 1.77 -12.60
C ARG A 13 9.28 1.06 -12.71
N ILE A 14 9.29 -0.21 -13.11
CA ILE A 14 8.09 -1.02 -13.24
C ILE A 14 7.44 -1.22 -11.88
N TYR A 15 8.23 -1.55 -10.87
CA TYR A 15 7.77 -1.71 -9.49
C TYR A 15 7.07 -0.45 -9.00
N ARG A 16 7.70 0.69 -9.15
CA ARG A 16 7.16 1.97 -8.69
C ARG A 16 5.88 2.33 -9.43
N GLN A 17 5.84 2.13 -10.74
CA GLN A 17 4.66 2.45 -11.54
C GLN A 17 3.48 1.55 -11.18
N LEU A 18 3.69 0.25 -11.06
CA LEU A 18 2.63 -0.68 -10.67
C LEU A 18 2.11 -0.39 -9.26
N LYS A 19 3.01 -0.09 -8.34
CA LYS A 19 2.63 0.27 -6.97
C LYS A 19 1.77 1.53 -6.94
N GLN A 20 2.12 2.52 -7.74
CA GLN A 20 1.33 3.75 -7.86
C GLN A 20 -0.05 3.47 -8.45
N GLU A 21 -0.13 2.63 -9.47
CA GLU A 21 -1.41 2.26 -10.09
C GLU A 21 -2.32 1.49 -9.11
N ILE A 22 -1.73 0.68 -8.23
CA ILE A 22 -2.49 0.00 -7.18
C ILE A 22 -3.04 1.01 -6.17
N PHE A 23 -2.24 1.96 -5.73
CA PHE A 23 -2.67 2.99 -4.80
C PHE A 23 -3.69 3.96 -5.38
N ASP A 24 -3.61 4.22 -6.68
CA ASP A 24 -4.54 5.11 -7.39
C ASP A 24 -5.80 4.38 -7.86
N PHE A 25 -5.95 3.11 -7.53
CA PHE A 25 -7.07 2.26 -7.95
C PHE A 25 -7.23 2.15 -9.47
N GLN A 26 -6.16 2.28 -10.21
CA GLN A 26 -6.12 1.95 -11.63
C GLN A 26 -6.02 0.45 -11.83
N LEU A 27 -5.32 -0.23 -10.92
CA LEU A 27 -5.34 -1.67 -10.77
C LEU A 27 -6.15 -1.98 -9.52
N LEU A 28 -7.24 -2.72 -9.68
CA LEU A 28 -8.19 -2.97 -8.61
C LEU A 28 -7.91 -4.31 -7.93
N PRO A 29 -8.24 -4.44 -6.62
CA PRO A 29 -8.19 -5.74 -5.96
C PRO A 29 -8.92 -6.81 -6.75
N GLY A 30 -8.26 -7.94 -6.96
CA GLY A 30 -8.81 -9.04 -7.74
C GLY A 30 -8.51 -9.01 -9.23
N ASP A 31 -7.99 -7.91 -9.76
CA ASP A 31 -7.61 -7.84 -11.18
C ASP A 31 -6.50 -8.85 -11.48
N ARG A 32 -6.63 -9.54 -12.60
CA ARG A 32 -5.66 -10.54 -13.07
C ARG A 32 -4.90 -10.02 -14.27
N PHE A 33 -3.64 -10.38 -14.34
CA PHE A 33 -2.76 -10.01 -15.45
C PHE A 33 -1.64 -11.02 -15.60
N SER A 34 -1.01 -11.04 -16.78
CA SER A 34 0.17 -11.88 -17.03
C SER A 34 1.44 -11.03 -17.01
N GLU A 35 2.58 -11.68 -16.85
CA GLU A 35 3.87 -11.01 -16.98
C GLU A 35 4.01 -10.38 -18.37
N ASN A 36 3.50 -11.07 -19.40
CA ASN A 36 3.54 -10.57 -20.77
C ASN A 36 2.71 -9.30 -20.95
N ASP A 37 1.53 -9.23 -20.32
CA ASP A 37 0.69 -8.03 -20.39
C ASP A 37 1.45 -6.81 -19.85
N ILE A 38 2.13 -6.97 -18.75
CA ILE A 38 2.92 -5.90 -18.15
C ILE A 38 4.14 -5.58 -19.01
N ALA A 39 4.83 -6.60 -19.52
CA ALA A 39 6.00 -6.42 -20.38
C ALA A 39 5.67 -5.57 -21.62
N VAL A 40 4.57 -5.90 -22.28
CA VAL A 40 4.11 -5.15 -23.46
C VAL A 40 3.78 -3.70 -23.09
N ARG A 41 3.01 -3.51 -22.02
CA ARG A 41 2.59 -2.18 -21.58
C ARG A 41 3.75 -1.30 -21.15
N MET A 42 4.75 -1.88 -20.50
CA MET A 42 5.93 -1.17 -19.99
C MET A 42 7.07 -1.11 -21.00
N GLU A 43 6.89 -1.69 -22.18
CA GLU A 43 7.93 -1.77 -23.20
C GLU A 43 9.23 -2.37 -22.65
N ALA A 44 9.10 -3.49 -21.94
CA ALA A 44 10.21 -4.15 -21.27
C ALA A 44 10.18 -5.65 -21.54
N SER A 45 11.30 -6.33 -21.24
CA SER A 45 11.36 -7.78 -21.26
C SER A 45 10.72 -8.37 -20.00
N ARG A 46 10.49 -9.68 -20.00
CA ARG A 46 9.84 -10.36 -18.85
C ARG A 46 10.68 -10.35 -17.58
N THR A 47 12.00 -10.41 -17.71
CA THR A 47 12.88 -10.50 -16.54
C THR A 47 12.72 -9.35 -15.56
N PRO A 48 12.81 -8.07 -15.96
CA PRO A 48 12.59 -6.96 -15.04
C PRO A 48 11.13 -6.91 -14.54
N VAL A 49 10.16 -7.29 -15.35
CA VAL A 49 8.76 -7.37 -14.93
C VAL A 49 8.60 -8.39 -13.79
N ARG A 50 9.20 -9.57 -13.96
CA ARG A 50 9.14 -10.63 -12.94
C ARG A 50 9.78 -10.19 -11.65
N GLN A 51 10.93 -9.50 -11.72
CA GLN A 51 11.61 -8.97 -10.54
C GLN A 51 10.73 -7.95 -9.80
N ALA A 52 10.07 -7.06 -10.54
CA ALA A 52 9.17 -6.07 -9.97
C ALA A 52 7.97 -6.74 -9.29
N LEU A 53 7.39 -7.75 -9.94
CA LEU A 53 6.24 -8.49 -9.40
C LEU A 53 6.61 -9.29 -8.15
N TYR A 54 7.79 -9.89 -8.09
CA TYR A 54 8.25 -10.57 -6.89
C TYR A 54 8.43 -9.60 -5.72
N ALA A 55 8.92 -8.40 -5.98
CA ALA A 55 9.03 -7.37 -4.94
C ALA A 55 7.65 -6.97 -4.41
N LEU A 56 6.67 -6.78 -5.30
CA LEU A 56 5.30 -6.48 -4.91
C LEU A 56 4.64 -7.62 -4.16
N GLU A 57 4.94 -8.86 -4.52
CA GLU A 57 4.45 -10.04 -3.82
C GLU A 57 4.99 -10.09 -2.39
N GLN A 58 6.27 -9.81 -2.22
CA GLN A 58 6.90 -9.76 -0.90
C GLN A 58 6.24 -8.72 0.00
N GLU A 59 5.80 -7.62 -0.57
CA GLU A 59 5.10 -6.57 0.17
C GLU A 59 3.60 -6.84 0.35
N GLY A 60 3.07 -7.88 -0.28
CA GLY A 60 1.67 -8.29 -0.13
C GLY A 60 0.68 -7.58 -1.03
N TYR A 61 1.13 -6.93 -2.11
CA TYR A 61 0.25 -6.24 -3.04
C TYR A 61 -0.29 -7.13 -4.15
N VAL A 62 0.47 -8.13 -4.54
CA VAL A 62 0.07 -9.07 -5.61
C VAL A 62 0.33 -10.49 -5.16
N GLU A 63 -0.32 -11.43 -5.82
CA GLU A 63 -0.11 -12.86 -5.57
C GLU A 63 -0.06 -13.61 -6.88
N VAL A 64 0.69 -14.73 -6.87
CA VAL A 64 0.77 -15.62 -8.03
C VAL A 64 -0.46 -16.51 -8.04
N GLN A 65 -1.10 -16.59 -9.21
CA GLN A 65 -2.20 -17.52 -9.42
C GLN A 65 -1.71 -18.70 -10.25
N PRO A 66 -1.83 -19.94 -9.79
CA PRO A 66 -1.45 -21.10 -10.58
C PRO A 66 -2.18 -21.09 -11.93
N ARG A 67 -1.44 -21.25 -13.02
CA ARG A 67 -1.93 -21.32 -14.40
C ARG A 67 -2.47 -20.02 -14.99
N SER A 68 -2.71 -18.96 -14.20
CA SER A 68 -3.33 -17.74 -14.71
C SER A 68 -2.50 -16.47 -14.49
N GLY A 69 -1.25 -16.60 -14.05
CA GLY A 69 -0.35 -15.48 -13.90
C GLY A 69 -0.43 -14.82 -12.54
N TRP A 70 -0.72 -13.53 -12.52
CA TRP A 70 -0.69 -12.70 -11.32
C TRP A 70 -2.04 -12.07 -11.04
N GLN A 71 -2.27 -11.74 -9.79
CA GLN A 71 -3.51 -11.09 -9.38
C GLN A 71 -3.18 -10.01 -8.33
N ILE A 72 -3.86 -8.87 -8.44
CA ILE A 72 -3.83 -7.87 -7.37
C ILE A 72 -4.53 -8.49 -6.16
N LYS A 73 -3.86 -8.44 -5.00
CA LYS A 73 -4.36 -9.11 -3.81
C LYS A 73 -5.75 -8.60 -3.45
N ALA A 74 -6.68 -9.54 -3.26
CA ALA A 74 -8.04 -9.20 -2.91
C ALA A 74 -8.11 -8.59 -1.51
N VAL A 75 -9.09 -7.72 -1.29
CA VAL A 75 -9.32 -7.12 0.02
C VAL A 75 -9.83 -8.20 0.97
N ASP A 76 -9.15 -8.35 2.10
CA ASP A 76 -9.61 -9.22 3.17
C ASP A 76 -10.48 -8.39 4.12
N PHE A 77 -11.80 -8.55 3.99
CA PHE A 77 -12.75 -7.78 4.78
C PHE A 77 -12.66 -8.12 6.27
N ASP A 78 -12.38 -9.37 6.62
CA ASP A 78 -12.22 -9.77 8.02
C ASP A 78 -11.01 -9.07 8.65
N TYR A 79 -9.92 -8.98 7.91
CA TYR A 79 -8.73 -8.26 8.35
C TYR A 79 -9.00 -6.76 8.52
N LEU A 80 -9.70 -6.14 7.57
CA LEU A 80 -10.07 -4.74 7.65
C LEU A 80 -10.99 -4.46 8.84
N GLU A 81 -11.96 -5.34 9.07
CA GLU A 81 -12.86 -5.24 10.20
C GLU A 81 -12.08 -5.31 11.52
N SER A 82 -11.15 -6.25 11.63
CA SER A 82 -10.29 -6.38 12.81
C SER A 82 -9.44 -5.14 13.06
N LEU A 83 -8.88 -4.54 11.99
CA LEU A 83 -8.12 -3.29 12.10
C LEU A 83 -9.01 -2.13 12.55
N TYR A 84 -10.22 -2.07 12.04
CA TYR A 84 -11.19 -1.04 12.41
C TYR A 84 -11.56 -1.15 13.89
N ASP A 85 -11.83 -2.35 14.37
CA ASP A 85 -12.13 -2.62 15.78
C ASP A 85 -10.97 -2.21 16.68
N LEU A 86 -9.74 -2.56 16.29
CA LEU A 86 -8.55 -2.16 17.03
C LEU A 86 -8.42 -0.64 17.10
N ARG A 87 -8.68 0.06 16.00
CA ARG A 87 -8.66 1.52 15.96
C ARG A 87 -9.64 2.12 16.96
N ILE A 88 -10.86 1.60 17.00
CA ILE A 88 -11.89 2.06 17.94
C ILE A 88 -11.41 1.88 19.39
N VAL A 89 -10.87 0.70 19.72
CA VAL A 89 -10.35 0.44 21.06
C VAL A 89 -9.25 1.42 21.44
N LEU A 90 -8.32 1.68 20.54
CA LEU A 90 -7.22 2.62 20.78
C LEU A 90 -7.72 4.06 20.94
N GLU A 91 -8.67 4.49 20.13
CA GLU A 91 -9.25 5.83 20.21
C GLU A 91 -10.02 6.03 21.51
N LEU A 92 -10.82 5.05 21.94
CA LEU A 92 -11.56 5.11 23.20
C LEU A 92 -10.62 5.18 24.39
N GLU A 93 -9.55 4.38 24.41
CA GLU A 93 -8.58 4.41 25.50
C GLU A 93 -7.83 5.75 25.54
N ALA A 94 -7.49 6.29 24.37
CA ALA A 94 -6.85 7.61 24.29
C ALA A 94 -7.76 8.69 24.87
N VAL A 95 -9.05 8.69 24.55
CA VAL A 95 -10.03 9.65 25.08
C VAL A 95 -10.13 9.51 26.60
N LYS A 96 -10.22 8.30 27.13
CA LYS A 96 -10.27 8.05 28.57
C LYS A 96 -9.05 8.64 29.29
N ARG A 97 -7.86 8.41 28.74
CA ARG A 97 -6.62 8.94 29.33
C ARG A 97 -6.55 10.45 29.28
N LEU A 98 -6.99 11.05 28.19
CA LEU A 98 -7.05 12.51 28.07
C LEU A 98 -8.03 13.12 29.07
N CYS A 99 -9.19 12.49 29.27
CA CYS A 99 -10.18 12.96 30.24
C CYS A 99 -9.71 12.80 31.69
N ALA A 100 -8.82 11.83 31.95
CA ALA A 100 -8.26 11.60 33.29
C ALA A 100 -7.12 12.57 33.64
N LEU A 101 -6.55 13.30 32.65
CA LEU A 101 -5.49 14.26 32.89
C LEU A 101 -6.02 15.47 33.66
N PRO A 102 -5.21 16.08 34.57
CA PRO A 102 -5.55 17.34 35.17
C PRO A 102 -5.78 18.42 34.10
N GLN A 103 -6.72 19.33 34.36
CA GLN A 103 -7.09 20.36 33.41
C GLN A 103 -5.89 21.19 32.93
N GLU A 104 -4.91 21.39 33.78
CA GLU A 104 -3.69 22.16 33.50
C GLU A 104 -2.78 21.55 32.44
N VAL A 105 -2.85 20.23 32.25
CA VAL A 105 -2.00 19.50 31.30
C VAL A 105 -2.80 18.90 30.13
N ARG A 106 -4.09 19.26 30.03
CA ARG A 106 -4.90 18.80 28.90
C ARG A 106 -4.44 19.47 27.61
N PRO A 107 -4.48 18.73 26.49
CA PRO A 107 -4.14 19.32 25.20
C PRO A 107 -5.13 20.41 24.80
N LEU A 108 -4.82 21.12 23.72
CA LEU A 108 -5.61 22.23 23.20
C LEU A 108 -7.10 21.89 23.09
N PRO A 109 -8.00 22.86 23.31
CA PRO A 109 -9.42 22.65 23.18
C PRO A 109 -9.79 22.08 21.82
N LEU A 110 -10.80 21.21 21.80
CA LEU A 110 -11.30 20.57 20.58
C LEU A 110 -11.68 21.58 19.50
N GLN A 111 -12.07 22.79 19.89
CA GLN A 111 -12.42 23.84 18.95
C GLN A 111 -11.29 24.22 18.01
N LEU A 112 -10.04 24.11 18.46
CA LEU A 112 -8.86 24.38 17.63
C LEU A 112 -8.52 23.23 16.70
N LEU A 113 -9.05 22.04 16.96
CA LEU A 113 -8.82 20.86 16.14
C LEU A 113 -9.82 20.74 14.99
N LYS A 114 -10.84 21.58 14.95
CA LYS A 114 -11.91 21.54 13.93
C LYS A 114 -11.64 22.43 12.72
N GLN A 115 -10.48 23.00 12.64
CA GLN A 115 -10.11 23.83 11.49
C GLN A 115 -9.52 23.00 10.36
#